data_095981e8118a7afd62a82b8b997e4bbd
#
_entry.id   095981e8118a7afd62a82b8b997e4bbd
#
_cell.length_a   1.000
_cell.length_b   1.000
_cell.length_c   1.000
_cell.angle_alpha   90.00
_cell.angle_beta   90.00
_cell.angle_gamma   90.00
#
_symmetry.space_group_name_H-M   'P 1'
#
loop_
_entity.id
_entity.type
_entity.pdbx_description
1 polymer ?
#
loop_
_entity_poly.entity_id
_entity_poly.type
_entity_poly.pdbx_seq_one_letter_code
_entity_poly.pdbx_strand_id
1 'polypeptide(L)'
;NPIDCAPTMAKAGIPILHVVGDADQVVSVAENTAIFEQRMEELHAPITIIHKPGVDHHPHSLNNPEPIVQFILKATNRAENMCVHPVPGNEFRSAAGWTQNSDWNSVAKDITTTLNGKHLKLLLLGNSITQDWGGNRKEVTYKPGKEAMDNAIGKDNWESAGISGDRTQNLLWRVRYDNYNSCHPENIVIAIGINNLISGK
;
A
#
# COMPACT_ATOMS: atom_id res chain seq x y z
N ASN A 1 24.21 -27.87 6.49
CA ASN A 1 24.74 -27.05 5.40
C ASN A 1 23.57 -26.48 4.58
N PRO A 2 23.55 -25.21 4.17
CA PRO A 2 22.50 -24.65 3.32
C PRO A 2 22.27 -25.45 2.04
N ILE A 3 23.31 -26.04 1.45
CA ILE A 3 23.23 -26.88 0.25
C ILE A 3 22.30 -28.10 0.47
N ASP A 4 22.28 -28.66 1.66
CA ASP A 4 21.45 -29.81 2.00
C ASP A 4 19.95 -29.44 2.07
N CYS A 5 19.64 -28.15 2.26
CA CYS A 5 18.29 -27.64 2.30
C CYS A 5 17.73 -27.28 0.92
N ALA A 6 18.56 -27.26 -0.13
CA ALA A 6 18.14 -26.87 -1.49
C ALA A 6 16.89 -27.63 -2.00
N PRO A 7 16.76 -28.97 -1.84
CA PRO A 7 15.56 -29.69 -2.27
C PRO A 7 14.28 -29.23 -1.54
N THR A 8 14.39 -28.91 -0.25
CA THR A 8 13.24 -28.42 0.55
C THR A 8 12.84 -27.01 0.12
N MET A 9 13.81 -26.13 -0.10
CA MET A 9 13.57 -24.75 -0.58
C MET A 9 12.98 -24.75 -1.99
N ALA A 10 13.51 -25.57 -2.88
CA ALA A 10 12.99 -25.75 -4.24
C ALA A 10 11.54 -26.23 -4.23
N LYS A 11 11.23 -27.28 -3.46
CA LYS A 11 9.87 -27.81 -3.31
C LYS A 11 8.90 -26.77 -2.74
N ALA A 12 9.36 -25.91 -1.85
CA ALA A 12 8.56 -24.83 -1.26
C ALA A 12 8.42 -23.63 -2.20
N GLY A 13 9.10 -23.59 -3.36
CA GLY A 13 9.06 -22.48 -4.30
C GLY A 13 9.60 -21.18 -3.74
N ILE A 14 10.54 -21.24 -2.78
CA ILE A 14 11.11 -20.05 -2.13
C ILE A 14 12.08 -19.38 -3.09
N PRO A 15 11.82 -18.15 -3.55
CA PRO A 15 12.78 -17.42 -4.37
C PRO A 15 14.00 -17.00 -3.54
N ILE A 16 15.18 -17.19 -4.10
CA ILE A 16 16.46 -16.94 -3.42
C ILE A 16 17.25 -15.89 -4.16
N LEU A 17 17.85 -14.96 -3.42
CA LEU A 17 18.79 -13.97 -3.91
C LEU A 17 20.09 -14.06 -3.14
N HIS A 18 21.20 -14.23 -3.88
CA HIS A 18 22.55 -14.04 -3.34
C HIS A 18 23.16 -12.77 -3.93
N VAL A 19 23.93 -12.06 -3.11
CA VAL A 19 24.79 -10.94 -3.53
C VAL A 19 26.22 -11.33 -3.18
N VAL A 20 27.07 -11.49 -4.17
CA VAL A 20 28.41 -12.06 -4.00
C VAL A 20 29.49 -11.15 -4.56
N GLY A 21 30.64 -11.11 -3.90
CA GLY A 21 31.86 -10.51 -4.41
C GLY A 21 32.66 -11.55 -5.21
N ASP A 22 32.96 -11.28 -6.47
CA ASP A 22 33.63 -12.27 -7.34
C ASP A 22 35.09 -12.54 -6.95
N ALA A 23 35.69 -11.62 -6.17
CA ALA A 23 37.02 -11.79 -5.62
C ALA A 23 37.04 -12.19 -4.15
N ASP A 24 35.91 -12.66 -3.60
CA ASP A 24 35.77 -13.05 -2.18
C ASP A 24 36.69 -14.22 -1.85
N GLN A 25 37.70 -13.95 -1.00
CA GLN A 25 38.67 -14.95 -0.53
C GLN A 25 38.28 -15.58 0.81
N VAL A 26 37.28 -15.04 1.49
CA VAL A 26 36.79 -15.56 2.77
C VAL A 26 35.69 -16.59 2.55
N VAL A 27 34.75 -16.26 1.66
CA VAL A 27 33.66 -17.17 1.25
C VAL A 27 33.71 -17.28 -0.29
N SER A 28 34.53 -18.20 -0.77
CA SER A 28 34.72 -18.43 -2.20
C SER A 28 33.39 -18.69 -2.90
N VAL A 29 33.09 -17.91 -3.94
CA VAL A 29 31.89 -18.09 -4.77
C VAL A 29 31.84 -19.48 -5.36
N ALA A 30 32.98 -20.01 -5.85
CA ALA A 30 33.10 -21.32 -6.49
C ALA A 30 32.77 -22.48 -5.55
N GLU A 31 33.11 -22.35 -4.26
CA GLU A 31 32.92 -23.42 -3.26
C GLU A 31 31.58 -23.29 -2.48
N ASN A 32 30.85 -22.21 -2.66
CA ASN A 32 29.63 -21.91 -1.94
C ASN A 32 28.48 -21.60 -2.88
N THR A 33 28.38 -20.35 -3.34
CA THR A 33 27.23 -19.86 -4.12
C THR A 33 27.06 -20.59 -5.44
N ALA A 34 28.16 -20.87 -6.17
CA ALA A 34 28.09 -21.57 -7.46
C ALA A 34 27.56 -23.00 -7.31
N ILE A 35 27.96 -23.72 -6.25
CA ILE A 35 27.43 -25.06 -5.96
C ILE A 35 25.96 -25.02 -5.61
N PHE A 36 25.53 -24.02 -4.82
CA PHE A 36 24.14 -23.85 -4.45
C PHE A 36 23.27 -23.46 -5.66
N GLU A 37 23.77 -22.56 -6.51
CA GLU A 37 23.12 -22.14 -7.76
C GLU A 37 22.89 -23.36 -8.67
N GLN A 38 23.94 -24.14 -8.94
CA GLN A 38 23.83 -25.36 -9.74
C GLN A 38 22.76 -26.32 -9.19
N ARG A 39 22.72 -26.53 -7.87
CA ARG A 39 21.68 -27.35 -7.23
C ARG A 39 20.27 -26.85 -7.43
N MET A 40 20.08 -25.55 -7.31
CA MET A 40 18.77 -24.92 -7.51
C MET A 40 18.33 -25.00 -8.97
N GLU A 41 19.27 -24.84 -9.93
CA GLU A 41 19.01 -25.00 -11.36
C GLU A 41 18.62 -26.44 -11.72
N GLU A 42 19.36 -27.45 -11.21
CA GLU A 42 19.02 -28.88 -11.38
C GLU A 42 17.62 -29.21 -10.85
N LEU A 43 17.16 -28.49 -9.82
CA LEU A 43 15.84 -28.63 -9.22
C LEU A 43 14.77 -27.74 -9.89
N HIS A 44 15.11 -27.02 -10.96
CA HIS A 44 14.25 -26.03 -11.64
C HIS A 44 13.65 -24.99 -10.68
N ALA A 45 14.42 -24.59 -9.67
CA ALA A 45 13.98 -23.68 -8.62
C ALA A 45 14.50 -22.24 -8.86
N PRO A 46 13.73 -21.19 -8.44
CA PRO A 46 14.11 -19.80 -8.69
C PRO A 46 15.29 -19.39 -7.82
N ILE A 47 16.40 -19.06 -8.45
CA ILE A 47 17.56 -18.42 -7.83
C ILE A 47 18.01 -17.22 -8.65
N THR A 48 18.48 -16.20 -7.99
CA THR A 48 19.05 -14.99 -8.62
C THR A 48 20.38 -14.69 -7.95
N ILE A 49 21.44 -14.53 -8.72
CA ILE A 49 22.76 -14.14 -8.22
C ILE A 49 23.10 -12.73 -8.73
N ILE A 50 23.47 -11.85 -7.84
CA ILE A 50 24.01 -10.53 -8.17
C ILE A 50 25.51 -10.56 -7.89
N HIS A 51 26.30 -10.53 -8.96
CA HIS A 51 27.74 -10.48 -8.92
C HIS A 51 28.25 -9.05 -8.72
N LYS A 52 29.30 -8.88 -7.91
CA LYS A 52 30.06 -7.65 -7.73
C LYS A 52 31.47 -7.85 -8.27
N PRO A 53 31.73 -7.51 -9.54
CA PRO A 53 33.02 -7.77 -10.16
C PRO A 53 34.19 -7.12 -9.42
N GLY A 54 35.22 -7.90 -9.09
CA GLY A 54 36.42 -7.44 -8.42
C GLY A 54 36.26 -7.05 -6.95
N VAL A 55 35.08 -7.26 -6.36
CA VAL A 55 34.83 -6.99 -4.94
C VAL A 55 35.12 -8.25 -4.13
N ASP A 56 35.89 -8.09 -3.05
CA ASP A 56 36.15 -9.11 -2.04
C ASP A 56 34.98 -9.25 -1.07
N HIS A 57 35.19 -9.84 0.09
CA HIS A 57 34.19 -10.10 1.12
C HIS A 57 33.40 -8.85 1.55
N HIS A 58 34.02 -7.70 1.53
CA HIS A 58 33.39 -6.42 1.89
C HIS A 58 33.35 -5.42 0.72
N PRO A 59 32.32 -4.57 0.64
CA PRO A 59 31.09 -4.52 1.45
C PRO A 59 30.14 -5.65 1.10
N HIS A 60 29.38 -6.16 2.08
CA HIS A 60 28.46 -7.28 1.88
C HIS A 60 27.23 -6.93 1.00
N SER A 61 26.83 -5.67 0.98
CA SER A 61 25.65 -5.22 0.24
C SER A 61 26.02 -4.51 -1.07
N LEU A 62 25.00 -4.05 -1.78
CA LEU A 62 25.16 -3.20 -2.97
C LEU A 62 25.21 -1.73 -2.57
N ASN A 63 26.00 -0.91 -3.29
CA ASN A 63 25.98 0.55 -3.15
C ASN A 63 24.59 1.13 -3.50
N ASN A 64 23.93 0.55 -4.49
CA ASN A 64 22.53 0.80 -4.77
C ASN A 64 21.70 -0.43 -4.35
N PRO A 65 20.92 -0.38 -3.28
CA PRO A 65 20.14 -1.52 -2.78
C PRO A 65 18.90 -1.83 -3.62
N GLU A 66 18.55 -1.02 -4.61
CA GLU A 66 17.32 -1.14 -5.40
C GLU A 66 17.08 -2.55 -5.98
N PRO A 67 18.06 -3.27 -6.55
CA PRO A 67 17.85 -4.63 -7.04
C PRO A 67 17.43 -5.61 -5.95
N ILE A 68 17.94 -5.45 -4.72
CA ILE A 68 17.56 -6.28 -3.57
C ILE A 68 16.12 -5.94 -3.15
N VAL A 69 15.79 -4.65 -3.07
CA VAL A 69 14.44 -4.19 -2.73
C VAL A 69 13.41 -4.72 -3.74
N GLN A 70 13.69 -4.62 -5.03
CA GLN A 70 12.82 -5.13 -6.09
C GLN A 70 12.65 -6.64 -6.03
N PHE A 71 13.72 -7.38 -5.74
CA PHE A 71 13.62 -8.83 -5.52
C PHE A 71 12.69 -9.16 -4.35
N ILE A 72 12.86 -8.49 -3.20
CA ILE A 72 12.02 -8.72 -2.02
C ILE A 72 10.54 -8.40 -2.32
N LEU A 73 10.28 -7.27 -2.97
CA LEU A 73 8.93 -6.86 -3.35
C LEU A 73 8.28 -7.89 -4.27
N LYS A 74 9.01 -8.39 -5.27
CA LYS A 74 8.56 -9.43 -6.19
C LYS A 74 8.33 -10.77 -5.47
N ALA A 75 9.29 -11.21 -4.66
CA ALA A 75 9.23 -12.48 -3.94
C ALA A 75 8.08 -12.56 -2.92
N THR A 76 7.70 -11.43 -2.35
CA THR A 76 6.59 -11.34 -1.38
C THR A 76 5.24 -11.04 -2.02
N ASN A 77 5.11 -11.09 -3.37
CA ASN A 77 3.96 -10.60 -4.12
C ASN A 77 3.57 -9.15 -3.77
N ARG A 78 4.49 -8.40 -3.16
CA ARG A 78 4.36 -6.96 -2.90
C ARG A 78 4.87 -6.11 -4.07
N ALA A 79 5.38 -6.76 -5.12
CA ALA A 79 5.80 -6.11 -6.37
C ALA A 79 4.61 -5.51 -7.15
N GLU A 80 3.43 -6.09 -7.02
CA GLU A 80 2.21 -5.36 -7.28
C GLU A 80 1.94 -4.51 -6.05
N ASN A 81 2.38 -3.28 -6.10
CA ASN A 81 2.09 -2.31 -5.06
C ASN A 81 0.56 -2.19 -4.94
N MET A 82 -0.03 -2.96 -4.03
CA MET A 82 -1.49 -2.97 -3.79
C MET A 82 -2.03 -1.55 -3.61
N CYS A 83 -1.17 -0.61 -3.21
CA CYS A 83 -1.55 0.79 -3.05
C CYS A 83 -1.91 1.49 -4.37
N VAL A 84 -1.47 0.98 -5.52
CA VAL A 84 -1.77 1.55 -6.86
C VAL A 84 -2.87 0.78 -7.61
N HIS A 85 -3.34 -0.35 -7.06
CA HIS A 85 -4.47 -1.08 -7.59
C HIS A 85 -5.77 -0.64 -6.91
N PRO A 86 -6.72 -0.06 -7.64
CA PRO A 86 -7.98 0.36 -7.06
C PRO A 86 -8.79 -0.87 -6.62
N VAL A 87 -9.15 -0.92 -5.34
CA VAL A 87 -9.97 -1.99 -4.75
C VAL A 87 -11.04 -1.36 -3.89
N PRO A 88 -12.33 -1.75 -4.03
CA PRO A 88 -13.38 -1.25 -3.16
C PRO A 88 -13.13 -1.70 -1.71
N GLY A 89 -13.60 -0.92 -0.75
CA GLY A 89 -13.62 -1.35 0.64
C GLY A 89 -14.72 -2.39 0.87
N ASN A 90 -14.53 -3.22 1.88
CA ASN A 90 -15.49 -4.24 2.30
C ASN A 90 -15.78 -4.16 3.81
N GLU A 91 -15.45 -3.05 4.42
CA GLU A 91 -15.58 -2.89 5.86
C GLU A 91 -17.03 -2.69 6.26
N PHE A 92 -17.46 -3.42 7.28
CA PHE A 92 -18.68 -3.21 8.01
C PHE A 92 -18.33 -2.92 9.46
N ARG A 93 -18.43 -1.66 9.87
CA ARG A 93 -18.01 -1.24 11.21
C ARG A 93 -19.07 -0.38 11.86
N SER A 94 -19.90 -0.96 12.70
CA SER A 94 -20.84 -0.20 13.53
C SER A 94 -20.17 0.82 14.45
N ALA A 95 -18.94 0.56 14.88
CA ALA A 95 -18.13 1.46 15.73
C ALA A 95 -17.43 2.60 14.97
N ALA A 96 -17.58 2.68 13.65
CA ALA A 96 -16.90 3.68 12.82
C ALA A 96 -17.64 5.03 12.73
N GLY A 97 -18.69 5.24 13.54
CA GLY A 97 -19.53 6.45 13.52
C GLY A 97 -20.45 6.54 12.30
N TRP A 98 -20.84 5.41 11.75
CA TRP A 98 -21.81 5.29 10.65
C TRP A 98 -23.23 5.09 11.18
N THR A 99 -24.23 5.32 10.32
CA THR A 99 -25.61 4.96 10.63
C THR A 99 -25.75 3.45 10.79
N GLN A 100 -26.77 3.03 11.52
CA GLN A 100 -27.03 1.61 11.73
C GLN A 100 -27.23 0.88 10.39
N ASN A 101 -26.58 -0.25 10.22
CA ASN A 101 -26.56 -1.09 9.01
C ASN A 101 -25.84 -0.48 7.78
N SER A 102 -25.11 0.63 7.93
CA SER A 102 -24.26 1.13 6.86
C SER A 102 -23.02 0.25 6.71
N ASP A 103 -22.61 0.09 5.47
CA ASP A 103 -21.36 -0.54 5.06
C ASP A 103 -20.50 0.46 4.27
N TRP A 104 -19.32 0.02 3.87
CA TRP A 104 -18.41 0.86 3.08
C TRP A 104 -19.09 1.40 1.79
N ASN A 105 -19.89 0.58 1.10
CA ASN A 105 -20.55 0.99 -0.14
C ASN A 105 -21.61 2.07 0.10
N SER A 106 -22.39 1.94 1.17
CA SER A 106 -23.39 2.94 1.57
C SER A 106 -22.74 4.28 1.85
N VAL A 107 -21.61 4.27 2.58
CA VAL A 107 -20.86 5.47 2.91
C VAL A 107 -20.17 6.09 1.68
N ALA A 108 -19.65 5.28 0.77
CA ALA A 108 -19.08 5.73 -0.50
C ALA A 108 -20.17 6.39 -1.39
N LYS A 109 -21.34 5.77 -1.49
CA LYS A 109 -22.48 6.32 -2.22
C LYS A 109 -22.98 7.64 -1.61
N ASP A 110 -23.01 7.75 -0.29
CA ASP A 110 -23.38 8.99 0.40
C ASP A 110 -22.40 10.12 0.06
N ILE A 111 -21.08 9.83 -0.02
CA ILE A 111 -20.08 10.81 -0.49
C ILE A 111 -20.42 11.26 -1.91
N THR A 112 -20.59 10.34 -2.84
CA THR A 112 -20.92 10.66 -4.24
C THR A 112 -22.17 11.54 -4.35
N THR A 113 -23.21 11.18 -3.58
CA THR A 113 -24.47 11.93 -3.53
C THR A 113 -24.26 13.34 -2.95
N THR A 114 -23.48 13.43 -1.88
CA THR A 114 -23.20 14.69 -1.19
C THR A 114 -22.36 15.64 -2.04
N LEU A 115 -21.43 15.11 -2.83
CA LEU A 115 -20.52 15.92 -3.69
C LEU A 115 -21.17 16.36 -5.01
N ASN A 116 -22.26 15.71 -5.42
CA ASN A 116 -22.84 15.93 -6.74
C ASN A 116 -23.22 17.39 -6.99
N GLY A 117 -22.63 17.98 -8.02
CA GLY A 117 -22.88 19.36 -8.46
C GLY A 117 -22.33 20.45 -7.53
N LYS A 118 -21.54 20.10 -6.51
CA LYS A 118 -21.01 21.07 -5.56
C LYS A 118 -19.79 21.84 -6.08
N HIS A 119 -19.78 23.13 -5.77
CA HIS A 119 -18.61 23.99 -5.83
C HIS A 119 -18.12 24.23 -4.40
N LEU A 120 -16.91 23.79 -4.09
CA LEU A 120 -16.37 23.81 -2.73
C LEU A 120 -15.08 24.61 -2.67
N LYS A 121 -14.84 25.31 -1.59
CA LYS A 121 -13.51 25.89 -1.30
C LYS A 121 -12.52 24.79 -0.90
N LEU A 122 -13.02 23.73 -0.24
CA LEU A 122 -12.19 22.66 0.27
C LEU A 122 -12.88 21.29 0.21
N LEU A 123 -12.20 20.31 -0.35
CA LEU A 123 -12.54 18.88 -0.27
C LEU A 123 -11.46 18.12 0.48
N LEU A 124 -11.85 17.38 1.50
CA LEU A 124 -10.96 16.51 2.27
C LEU A 124 -11.14 15.06 1.80
N LEU A 125 -10.08 14.40 1.33
CA LEU A 125 -10.05 13.00 0.93
C LEU A 125 -9.20 12.20 1.92
N GLY A 126 -9.68 11.03 2.38
CA GLY A 126 -8.89 10.23 3.31
C GLY A 126 -9.64 9.08 4.00
N ASN A 127 -9.15 8.74 5.18
CA ASN A 127 -9.64 7.66 6.02
C ASN A 127 -10.51 8.15 7.20
N SER A 128 -10.50 7.43 8.34
CA SER A 128 -11.25 7.77 9.55
C SER A 128 -10.93 9.17 10.09
N ILE A 129 -9.67 9.57 10.10
CA ILE A 129 -9.24 10.91 10.56
C ILE A 129 -9.93 11.99 9.72
N THR A 130 -10.00 11.77 8.42
CA THR A 130 -10.71 12.68 7.50
C THR A 130 -12.23 12.58 7.69
N GLN A 131 -12.77 11.37 7.88
CA GLN A 131 -14.21 11.17 8.13
C GLN A 131 -14.70 11.97 9.34
N ASP A 132 -13.92 12.03 10.41
CA ASP A 132 -14.29 12.69 11.68
C ASP A 132 -14.44 14.20 11.56
N TRP A 133 -13.91 14.84 10.53
CA TRP A 133 -14.28 16.22 10.19
C TRP A 133 -15.75 16.35 9.79
N GLY A 134 -16.37 15.31 9.23
CA GLY A 134 -17.81 15.17 9.04
C GLY A 134 -18.34 15.64 7.69
N GLY A 135 -18.49 16.92 7.47
CA GLY A 135 -19.23 17.45 6.30
C GLY A 135 -20.75 17.25 6.43
N ASN A 136 -21.46 17.37 5.30
CA ASN A 136 -22.93 17.28 5.25
C ASN A 136 -23.45 15.87 4.95
N ARG A 137 -22.60 14.85 5.04
CA ARG A 137 -22.95 13.45 4.77
C ARG A 137 -24.00 12.92 5.76
N LYS A 138 -24.86 12.01 5.27
CA LYS A 138 -25.94 11.40 6.03
C LYS A 138 -25.55 10.10 6.72
N GLU A 139 -24.72 9.30 6.06
CA GLU A 139 -24.31 7.99 6.57
C GLU A 139 -23.22 8.06 7.68
N VAL A 140 -22.71 9.23 8.00
CA VAL A 140 -21.77 9.45 9.10
C VAL A 140 -22.45 10.25 10.19
N THR A 141 -22.54 9.68 11.39
CA THR A 141 -23.21 10.29 12.56
C THR A 141 -22.22 10.94 13.52
N TYR A 142 -20.99 10.43 13.62
CA TYR A 142 -19.95 10.99 14.47
C TYR A 142 -19.10 12.00 13.68
N LYS A 143 -19.21 13.27 14.03
CA LYS A 143 -18.62 14.41 13.30
C LYS A 143 -18.00 15.45 14.24
N PRO A 144 -17.01 15.08 15.05
CA PRO A 144 -16.47 15.98 16.09
C PRO A 144 -15.81 17.25 15.52
N GLY A 145 -15.27 17.20 14.31
CA GLY A 145 -14.61 18.34 13.68
C GLY A 145 -15.53 19.29 12.91
N LYS A 146 -16.81 18.93 12.75
CA LYS A 146 -17.71 19.67 11.85
C LYS A 146 -17.90 21.13 12.22
N GLU A 147 -18.16 21.44 13.48
CA GLU A 147 -18.37 22.80 13.96
C GLU A 147 -17.14 23.70 13.73
N ALA A 148 -15.96 23.18 14.02
CA ALA A 148 -14.71 23.92 13.80
C ALA A 148 -14.49 24.27 12.32
N MET A 149 -14.77 23.32 11.42
CA MET A 149 -14.66 23.54 9.97
C MET A 149 -15.75 24.46 9.43
N ASP A 150 -17.00 24.34 9.89
CA ASP A 150 -18.09 25.23 9.52
C ASP A 150 -17.75 26.69 9.90
N ASN A 151 -17.14 26.91 11.06
CA ASN A 151 -16.71 28.22 11.51
C ASN A 151 -15.51 28.76 10.70
N ALA A 152 -14.56 27.91 10.33
CA ALA A 152 -13.35 28.33 9.64
C ALA A 152 -13.53 28.56 8.14
N ILE A 153 -14.28 27.70 7.46
CA ILE A 153 -14.39 27.68 5.99
C ILE A 153 -15.78 28.16 5.51
N GLY A 154 -16.79 28.02 6.37
CA GLY A 154 -18.20 28.27 6.06
C GLY A 154 -18.94 26.96 5.75
N LYS A 155 -20.13 26.83 6.31
CA LYS A 155 -20.92 25.57 6.40
C LYS A 155 -21.06 24.79 5.11
N ASP A 156 -21.23 25.42 3.96
CA ASP A 156 -21.48 24.76 2.69
C ASP A 156 -20.29 24.86 1.71
N ASN A 157 -19.18 25.40 2.18
CA ASN A 157 -17.98 25.62 1.36
C ASN A 157 -16.99 24.45 1.41
N TRP A 158 -17.24 23.44 2.18
CA TRP A 158 -16.32 22.30 2.34
C TRP A 158 -17.08 20.97 2.52
N GLU A 159 -16.40 19.87 2.20
CA GLU A 159 -16.91 18.52 2.47
C GLU A 159 -15.77 17.58 2.85
N SER A 160 -16.14 16.55 3.62
CA SER A 160 -15.25 15.46 3.95
C SER A 160 -15.67 14.19 3.19
N ALA A 161 -14.77 13.65 2.41
CA ALA A 161 -14.90 12.38 1.70
C ALA A 161 -13.98 11.31 2.30
N GLY A 162 -13.79 11.33 3.62
CA GLY A 162 -13.09 10.25 4.35
C GLY A 162 -13.99 9.06 4.62
N ILE A 163 -13.44 7.84 4.59
CA ILE A 163 -14.12 6.62 5.04
C ILE A 163 -13.23 5.90 6.05
N SER A 164 -13.81 5.53 7.19
CA SER A 164 -13.11 4.78 8.22
C SER A 164 -12.57 3.45 7.69
N GLY A 165 -11.30 3.16 7.98
CA GLY A 165 -10.63 1.95 7.50
C GLY A 165 -10.01 2.07 6.11
N ASP A 166 -10.30 3.12 5.34
CA ASP A 166 -9.74 3.29 4.00
C ASP A 166 -8.21 3.25 3.98
N ARG A 167 -7.71 2.56 2.99
CA ARG A 167 -6.32 2.51 2.54
C ARG A 167 -6.17 3.26 1.23
N THR A 168 -4.94 3.43 0.75
CA THR A 168 -4.67 4.12 -0.52
C THR A 168 -5.44 3.51 -1.68
N GLN A 169 -5.50 2.18 -1.80
CA GLN A 169 -6.23 1.47 -2.83
C GLN A 169 -7.75 1.70 -2.79
N ASN A 170 -8.33 1.86 -1.60
CA ASN A 170 -9.76 2.12 -1.44
C ASN A 170 -10.10 3.57 -1.87
N LEU A 171 -9.29 4.54 -1.44
CA LEU A 171 -9.44 5.92 -1.89
C LEU A 171 -9.25 6.03 -3.41
N LEU A 172 -8.24 5.35 -3.97
CA LEU A 172 -8.00 5.32 -5.42
C LEU A 172 -9.20 4.76 -6.17
N TRP A 173 -9.83 3.69 -5.64
CA TRP A 173 -11.03 3.12 -6.22
C TRP A 173 -12.18 4.15 -6.28
N ARG A 174 -12.44 4.83 -5.16
CA ARG A 174 -13.50 5.85 -5.11
C ARG A 174 -13.25 7.01 -6.07
N VAL A 175 -12.03 7.54 -6.10
CA VAL A 175 -11.67 8.63 -7.02
C VAL A 175 -11.79 8.21 -8.48
N ARG A 176 -11.53 6.95 -8.80
CA ARG A 176 -11.54 6.44 -10.18
C ARG A 176 -12.92 6.00 -10.67
N TYR A 177 -13.74 5.44 -9.80
CA TYR A 177 -14.98 4.77 -10.18
C TYR A 177 -16.24 5.41 -9.59
N ASP A 178 -16.15 6.08 -8.45
CA ASP A 178 -17.22 6.92 -7.93
C ASP A 178 -17.22 8.26 -8.66
N ASN A 179 -18.36 8.66 -9.17
CA ASN A 179 -18.47 9.83 -10.04
C ASN A 179 -18.28 11.14 -9.27
N TYR A 180 -17.03 11.51 -8.97
CA TYR A 180 -16.67 12.79 -8.36
C TYR A 180 -16.53 13.95 -9.37
N ASN A 181 -16.70 13.66 -10.67
CA ASN A 181 -16.47 14.62 -11.77
C ASN A 181 -17.41 15.84 -11.74
N SER A 182 -18.55 15.73 -11.06
CA SER A 182 -19.49 16.84 -10.89
C SER A 182 -19.15 17.75 -9.70
N CYS A 183 -18.16 17.40 -8.89
CA CYS A 183 -17.68 18.22 -7.79
C CYS A 183 -16.49 19.07 -8.24
N HIS A 184 -16.56 20.36 -7.97
CA HIS A 184 -15.54 21.33 -8.38
C HIS A 184 -14.93 22.03 -7.15
N PRO A 185 -14.00 21.36 -6.44
CA PRO A 185 -13.30 21.98 -5.32
C PRO A 185 -12.17 22.89 -5.79
N GLU A 186 -12.00 24.06 -5.13
CA GLU A 186 -10.85 24.94 -5.35
C GLU A 186 -9.57 24.33 -4.76
N ASN A 187 -9.70 23.62 -3.64
CA ASN A 187 -8.59 22.99 -2.94
C ASN A 187 -8.95 21.56 -2.53
N ILE A 188 -7.98 20.66 -2.61
CA ILE A 188 -8.11 19.28 -2.15
C ILE A 188 -6.99 18.97 -1.16
N VAL A 189 -7.35 18.42 0.00
CA VAL A 189 -6.40 17.86 0.98
C VAL A 189 -6.57 16.35 1.01
N ILE A 190 -5.46 15.62 0.87
CA ILE A 190 -5.44 14.15 0.89
C ILE A 190 -4.66 13.68 2.12
N ALA A 191 -5.32 12.93 3.02
CA ALA A 191 -4.73 12.34 4.21
C ALA A 191 -5.03 10.84 4.25
N ILE A 192 -4.11 10.03 3.70
CA ILE A 192 -4.28 8.57 3.55
C ILE A 192 -2.95 7.85 3.76
N GLY A 193 -2.99 6.54 3.98
CA GLY A 193 -1.81 5.67 4.02
C GLY A 193 -1.55 5.06 5.40
N ILE A 194 -2.00 5.65 6.49
CA ILE A 194 -1.76 5.11 7.84
C ILE A 194 -2.31 3.69 8.00
N ASN A 195 -3.47 3.38 7.41
CA ASN A 195 -4.05 2.04 7.48
C ASN A 195 -3.29 1.01 6.63
N ASN A 196 -2.54 1.43 5.61
CA ASN A 196 -1.62 0.57 4.90
C ASN A 196 -0.45 0.18 5.80
N LEU A 197 0.14 1.13 6.52
CA LEU A 197 1.26 0.90 7.43
C LEU A 197 0.86 -0.03 8.59
N ILE A 198 -0.28 0.22 9.24
CA ILE A 198 -0.80 -0.60 10.34
C ILE A 198 -1.07 -2.04 9.91
N SER A 199 -1.56 -2.25 8.69
CA SER A 199 -1.84 -3.59 8.17
C SER A 199 -0.64 -4.30 7.57
N GLY A 200 0.54 -3.68 7.58
CA GLY A 200 1.77 -4.24 7.01
C GLY A 200 1.71 -4.44 5.49
N LYS A 201 0.92 -3.66 4.80
CA LYS A 201 0.69 -3.73 3.35
C LYS A 201 1.14 -2.46 2.66
#